data_e6b65cc09a589179dbf59ed661ed247a
#
_entry.id   e6b65cc09a589179dbf59ed661ed247a
#
_cell.length_a   1.000
_cell.length_b   1.000
_cell.length_c   1.000
_cell.angle_alpha   90.00
_cell.angle_beta   90.00
_cell.angle_gamma   90.00
#
_symmetry.space_group_name_H-M   'P 1'
#
loop_
_entity.id
_entity.type
_entity.pdbx_description
1 polymer ?
#
loop_
_entity_poly.entity_id
_entity_poly.type
_entity_poly.pdbx_seq_one_letter_code
_entity_poly.pdbx_strand_id
1 'polypeptide(L)'
;GVDIVVACPGRLLDLLDHGALSLEDVGAVVLDEADRMADMGFMEPVCDILDRCAPNRQTVLFSATLDDEVGDLVENYLHNPITIEVGPKEVSMDSMEHFFWVMKNSMKPGIASEAIRKCGRTVVFCRTRRGVDRVGDELVEEGISVATLHGGLDQKKRDRAMAKFAEGRCMALIATDVAARGIDVEGINCVIHYDPPENGKAYKHRSGRTARAGTSGTVISLVQNPQKKMCSNIQKDVGIFVKFRPPDFNELPKYDVEYIPPPRKENNPRKPKRNSKRARYHGKSNRRQDDRRSKR
;
A
#
# COMPACT_ATOMS: atom_id res chain seq x y z
N GLY A 1 23.98 20.25 -17.90
CA GLY A 1 22.81 20.56 -17.11
C GLY A 1 21.58 19.90 -17.70
N VAL A 2 20.50 19.91 -16.98
CA VAL A 2 19.18 19.45 -17.40
C VAL A 2 18.17 20.56 -17.13
N ASP A 3 17.13 20.66 -17.96
CA ASP A 3 16.10 21.70 -17.83
C ASP A 3 15.04 21.34 -16.80
N ILE A 4 14.79 20.04 -16.60
CA ILE A 4 13.78 19.51 -15.69
C ILE A 4 14.38 18.37 -14.85
N VAL A 5 14.18 18.45 -13.53
CA VAL A 5 14.52 17.38 -12.58
C VAL A 5 13.26 16.85 -11.94
N VAL A 6 13.03 15.53 -12.01
CA VAL A 6 11.95 14.85 -11.31
C VAL A 6 12.57 13.91 -10.28
N ALA A 7 12.25 14.09 -9.01
CA ALA A 7 12.86 13.31 -7.94
C ALA A 7 11.92 13.14 -6.73
N CYS A 8 12.20 12.13 -5.90
CA CYS A 8 11.64 12.05 -4.55
C CYS A 8 12.51 12.84 -3.57
N PRO A 9 11.95 13.45 -2.50
CA PRO A 9 12.67 14.35 -1.60
C PRO A 9 14.00 13.80 -1.09
N GLY A 10 14.00 12.62 -0.48
CA GLY A 10 15.22 12.03 0.09
C GLY A 10 16.33 11.76 -0.94
N ARG A 11 15.95 11.36 -2.19
CA ARG A 11 16.96 11.16 -3.24
C ARG A 11 17.52 12.48 -3.78
N LEU A 12 16.69 13.51 -3.83
CA LEU A 12 17.14 14.83 -4.28
C LEU A 12 18.12 15.44 -3.27
N LEU A 13 17.82 15.36 -1.97
CA LEU A 13 18.74 15.81 -0.91
C LEU A 13 20.07 15.07 -0.97
N ASP A 14 20.08 13.75 -1.13
CA ASP A 14 21.30 12.96 -1.28
C ASP A 14 22.17 13.45 -2.44
N LEU A 15 21.57 13.81 -3.58
CA LEU A 15 22.29 14.37 -4.72
C LEU A 15 22.80 15.79 -4.49
N LEU A 16 22.04 16.63 -3.79
CA LEU A 16 22.43 17.99 -3.41
C LEU A 16 23.60 17.96 -2.42
N ASP A 17 23.55 17.10 -1.41
CA ASP A 17 24.59 16.95 -0.39
C ASP A 17 25.91 16.44 -0.97
N HIS A 18 25.84 15.65 -2.04
CA HIS A 18 27.03 15.22 -2.80
C HIS A 18 27.49 16.23 -3.87
N GLY A 19 26.85 17.40 -3.98
CA GLY A 19 27.19 18.41 -4.97
C GLY A 19 26.97 17.96 -6.43
N ALA A 20 26.14 16.95 -6.66
CA ALA A 20 25.86 16.44 -8.00
C ALA A 20 24.99 17.39 -8.84
N LEU A 21 24.22 18.27 -8.19
CA LEU A 21 23.42 19.33 -8.80
C LEU A 21 23.23 20.50 -7.82
N SER A 22 22.82 21.67 -8.34
CA SER A 22 22.40 22.86 -7.57
C SER A 22 20.95 23.20 -7.96
N LEU A 23 20.21 23.79 -7.02
CA LEU A 23 18.86 24.30 -7.22
C LEU A 23 18.79 25.85 -7.19
N GLU A 24 19.92 26.53 -7.11
CA GLU A 24 19.98 28.00 -7.00
C GLU A 24 19.34 28.74 -8.16
N ASP A 25 19.36 28.14 -9.36
CA ASP A 25 18.77 28.69 -10.59
C ASP A 25 17.38 28.14 -10.92
N VAL A 26 16.76 27.38 -10.00
CA VAL A 26 15.43 26.79 -10.24
C VAL A 26 14.35 27.86 -10.23
N GLY A 27 13.76 28.14 -11.39
CA GLY A 27 12.70 29.14 -11.57
C GLY A 27 11.29 28.64 -11.24
N ALA A 28 11.07 27.33 -11.21
CA ALA A 28 9.76 26.74 -10.87
C ALA A 28 9.94 25.42 -10.11
N VAL A 29 9.13 25.24 -9.05
CA VAL A 29 9.03 24.00 -8.27
C VAL A 29 7.59 23.52 -8.30
N VAL A 30 7.42 22.22 -8.53
CA VAL A 30 6.14 21.54 -8.44
C VAL A 30 6.22 20.49 -7.33
N LEU A 31 5.36 20.62 -6.34
CA LEU A 31 5.16 19.64 -5.28
C LEU A 31 3.88 18.86 -5.61
N ASP A 32 4.01 17.57 -5.84
CA ASP A 32 2.89 16.69 -6.16
C ASP A 32 2.61 15.71 -5.02
N GLU A 33 1.33 15.44 -4.75
CA GLU A 33 0.89 14.61 -3.60
C GLU A 33 1.48 15.11 -2.25
N ALA A 34 1.38 16.42 -1.95
CA ALA A 34 1.98 17.01 -0.75
C ALA A 34 1.44 16.39 0.54
N ASP A 35 0.14 16.11 0.62
CA ASP A 35 -0.48 15.37 1.73
C ASP A 35 0.13 13.99 1.94
N ARG A 36 0.54 13.33 0.86
CA ARG A 36 1.25 12.06 0.94
C ARG A 36 2.66 12.22 1.49
N MET A 37 3.36 13.28 1.09
CA MET A 37 4.69 13.56 1.63
C MET A 37 4.62 13.85 3.13
N ALA A 38 3.60 14.57 3.60
CA ALA A 38 3.32 14.80 5.02
C ALA A 38 3.06 13.47 5.76
N ASP A 39 2.12 12.65 5.27
CA ASP A 39 1.82 11.34 5.87
C ASP A 39 3.04 10.41 5.98
N MET A 40 4.05 10.58 5.15
CA MET A 40 5.29 9.79 5.15
C MET A 40 6.42 10.43 5.95
N GLY A 41 6.20 11.60 6.55
CA GLY A 41 7.20 12.35 7.32
C GLY A 41 8.30 12.97 6.45
N PHE A 42 7.96 13.37 5.22
CA PHE A 42 8.91 14.00 4.29
C PHE A 42 8.84 15.53 4.27
N MET A 43 8.10 16.16 5.19
CA MET A 43 7.94 17.61 5.18
C MET A 43 9.26 18.34 5.48
N GLU A 44 10.04 17.88 6.47
CA GLU A 44 11.37 18.43 6.74
C GLU A 44 12.31 18.34 5.51
N PRO A 45 12.48 17.15 4.85
CA PRO A 45 13.18 17.05 3.57
C PRO A 45 12.66 17.97 2.47
N VAL A 46 11.37 18.20 2.38
CA VAL A 46 10.78 19.11 1.38
C VAL A 46 11.14 20.55 1.67
N CYS A 47 11.05 20.99 2.91
CA CYS A 47 11.45 22.33 3.34
C CYS A 47 12.93 22.58 3.04
N ASP A 48 13.82 21.63 3.38
CA ASP A 48 15.25 21.71 3.08
C ASP A 48 15.54 21.91 1.58
N ILE A 49 14.78 21.24 0.72
CA ILE A 49 14.89 21.39 -0.74
C ILE A 49 14.44 22.77 -1.17
N LEU A 50 13.31 23.23 -0.64
CA LEU A 50 12.76 24.54 -0.97
C LEU A 50 13.69 25.68 -0.53
N ASP A 51 14.35 25.54 0.61
CA ASP A 51 15.32 26.52 1.13
C ASP A 51 16.58 26.64 0.25
N ARG A 52 16.91 25.56 -0.51
CA ARG A 52 18.05 25.56 -1.46
C ARG A 52 17.67 26.04 -2.87
N CYS A 53 16.40 26.33 -3.13
CA CYS A 53 15.93 26.86 -4.40
C CYS A 53 15.98 28.39 -4.43
N ALA A 54 16.01 28.98 -5.64
CA ALA A 54 15.93 30.41 -5.81
C ALA A 54 14.70 31.01 -5.08
N PRO A 55 14.85 32.14 -4.37
CA PRO A 55 13.74 32.74 -3.62
C PRO A 55 12.62 33.29 -4.52
N ASN A 56 12.94 33.70 -5.74
CA ASN A 56 12.00 34.26 -6.72
C ASN A 56 11.40 33.21 -7.65
N ARG A 57 11.31 31.95 -7.21
CA ARG A 57 10.73 30.87 -7.99
C ARG A 57 9.20 30.92 -7.99
N GLN A 58 8.58 30.32 -8.98
CA GLN A 58 7.19 29.92 -8.93
C GLN A 58 7.08 28.61 -8.14
N THR A 59 6.18 28.54 -7.17
CA THR A 59 5.89 27.29 -6.44
C THR A 59 4.47 26.86 -6.76
N VAL A 60 4.28 25.63 -7.23
CA VAL A 60 2.98 25.00 -7.51
C VAL A 60 2.86 23.78 -6.60
N LEU A 61 1.73 23.64 -5.93
CA LEU A 61 1.46 22.54 -5.01
C LEU A 61 0.18 21.83 -5.40
N PHE A 62 0.25 20.50 -5.55
CA PHE A 62 -0.90 19.63 -5.71
C PHE A 62 -1.07 18.77 -4.45
N SER A 63 -2.27 18.79 -3.88
CA SER A 63 -2.60 18.02 -2.69
C SER A 63 -4.09 17.70 -2.66
N ALA A 64 -4.47 16.56 -2.10
CA ALA A 64 -5.87 16.24 -1.85
C ALA A 64 -6.41 16.99 -0.63
N THR A 65 -5.55 17.39 0.33
CA THR A 65 -5.90 18.19 1.51
C THR A 65 -4.87 19.31 1.71
N LEU A 66 -5.30 20.41 2.31
CA LEU A 66 -4.45 21.56 2.65
C LEU A 66 -4.43 21.82 4.17
N ASP A 67 -4.66 20.80 4.95
CA ASP A 67 -4.68 20.81 6.41
C ASP A 67 -3.30 20.44 7.01
N ASP A 68 -3.14 20.72 8.30
CA ASP A 68 -1.95 20.41 9.09
C ASP A 68 -0.62 20.84 8.43
N GLU A 69 0.36 19.92 8.33
CA GLU A 69 1.71 20.17 7.79
C GLU A 69 1.70 20.72 6.35
N VAL A 70 0.69 20.40 5.54
CA VAL A 70 0.54 20.95 4.18
C VAL A 70 0.13 22.40 4.24
N GLY A 71 -0.76 22.78 5.19
CA GLY A 71 -1.12 24.16 5.46
C GLY A 71 0.09 25.00 5.86
N ASP A 72 0.91 24.50 6.79
CA ASP A 72 2.16 25.15 7.21
C ASP A 72 3.14 25.36 6.03
N LEU A 73 3.23 24.37 5.14
CA LEU A 73 4.05 24.47 3.94
C LEU A 73 3.55 25.58 2.99
N VAL A 74 2.24 25.67 2.79
CA VAL A 74 1.60 26.72 1.97
C VAL A 74 1.88 28.11 2.55
N GLU A 75 1.70 28.27 3.86
CA GLU A 75 1.92 29.55 4.54
C GLU A 75 3.38 30.02 4.47
N ASN A 76 4.34 29.10 4.60
CA ASN A 76 5.75 29.46 4.68
C ASN A 76 6.43 29.57 3.31
N TYR A 77 6.00 28.84 2.28
CA TYR A 77 6.73 28.71 1.01
C TYR A 77 5.98 29.20 -0.23
N LEU A 78 4.67 29.48 -0.14
CA LEU A 78 3.90 30.01 -1.26
C LEU A 78 3.56 31.49 -1.02
N HIS A 79 3.94 32.37 -1.93
CA HIS A 79 3.64 33.80 -1.84
C HIS A 79 2.36 34.15 -2.60
N ASN A 80 1.32 34.62 -1.87
CA ASN A 80 0.01 34.96 -2.43
C ASN A 80 -0.55 33.86 -3.36
N PRO A 81 -0.67 32.62 -2.87
CA PRO A 81 -1.09 31.51 -3.74
C PRO A 81 -2.53 31.68 -4.21
N ILE A 82 -2.79 31.28 -5.45
CA ILE A 82 -4.14 31.11 -5.97
C ILE A 82 -4.54 29.68 -5.71
N THR A 83 -5.58 29.49 -4.90
CA THR A 83 -6.14 28.15 -4.63
C THR A 83 -7.19 27.80 -5.67
N ILE A 84 -7.00 26.66 -6.34
CA ILE A 84 -7.94 26.10 -7.30
C ILE A 84 -8.38 24.73 -6.80
N GLU A 85 -9.66 24.61 -6.47
CA GLU A 85 -10.27 23.33 -6.09
C GLU A 85 -10.87 22.65 -7.33
N VAL A 86 -10.46 21.41 -7.59
CA VAL A 86 -10.94 20.60 -8.71
C VAL A 86 -11.65 19.37 -8.18
N GLY A 87 -12.90 19.18 -8.57
CA GLY A 87 -13.70 18.02 -8.18
C GLY A 87 -14.54 18.21 -6.91
N PRO A 88 -15.31 17.22 -6.50
CA PRO A 88 -16.03 17.27 -5.23
C PRO A 88 -15.01 17.30 -4.07
N LYS A 89 -15.25 18.18 -3.10
CA LYS A 89 -14.36 18.44 -1.94
C LYS A 89 -13.87 17.19 -1.20
N GLU A 90 -14.63 16.11 -1.25
CA GLU A 90 -14.26 14.79 -0.68
C GLU A 90 -15.07 13.71 -1.41
N VAL A 91 -14.51 12.50 -1.50
CA VAL A 91 -15.32 11.31 -1.81
C VAL A 91 -16.31 11.16 -0.66
N SER A 92 -17.60 11.46 -0.94
CA SER A 92 -18.63 11.37 0.09
C SER A 92 -18.68 9.94 0.63
N MET A 93 -18.53 9.80 1.94
CA MET A 93 -18.72 8.50 2.60
C MET A 93 -20.16 7.98 2.41
N ASP A 94 -21.11 8.89 2.19
CA ASP A 94 -22.53 8.57 1.96
C ASP A 94 -22.77 7.85 0.63
N SER A 95 -21.83 7.91 -0.31
CA SER A 95 -21.91 7.17 -1.59
C SER A 95 -21.53 5.70 -1.46
N MET A 96 -21.14 5.27 -0.27
CA MET A 96 -20.65 3.93 0.01
C MET A 96 -21.50 3.25 1.07
N GLU A 97 -21.66 1.93 0.94
CA GLU A 97 -22.19 1.09 2.01
C GLU A 97 -21.07 0.56 2.89
N HIS A 98 -21.11 0.86 4.18
CA HIS A 98 -20.08 0.53 5.14
C HIS A 98 -20.48 -0.63 6.04
N PHE A 99 -19.61 -1.63 6.16
CA PHE A 99 -19.80 -2.80 7.00
C PHE A 99 -18.63 -2.97 7.97
N PHE A 100 -18.92 -3.14 9.26
CA PHE A 100 -17.93 -3.46 10.29
C PHE A 100 -18.23 -4.84 10.86
N TRP A 101 -17.61 -5.87 10.27
CA TRP A 101 -17.84 -7.26 10.63
C TRP A 101 -16.86 -7.72 11.70
N VAL A 102 -17.41 -8.27 12.78
CA VAL A 102 -16.63 -8.73 13.94
C VAL A 102 -16.43 -10.23 13.86
N MET A 103 -15.16 -10.65 13.92
CA MET A 103 -14.77 -12.05 13.80
C MET A 103 -13.44 -12.38 14.47
N LYS A 104 -13.14 -13.67 14.57
CA LYS A 104 -11.79 -14.16 14.91
C LYS A 104 -10.86 -14.04 13.71
N ASN A 105 -9.56 -13.86 13.96
CA ASN A 105 -8.56 -13.72 12.88
C ASN A 105 -8.56 -14.91 11.92
N SER A 106 -8.70 -16.14 12.44
CA SER A 106 -8.73 -17.37 11.63
C SER A 106 -9.90 -17.46 10.64
N MET A 107 -10.94 -16.64 10.80
CA MET A 107 -12.11 -16.63 9.91
C MET A 107 -11.96 -15.64 8.75
N LYS A 108 -11.00 -14.70 8.85
CA LYS A 108 -10.85 -13.61 7.88
C LYS A 108 -10.67 -14.10 6.44
N PRO A 109 -9.83 -15.12 6.14
CA PRO A 109 -9.64 -15.57 4.75
C PRO A 109 -10.92 -16.03 4.09
N GLY A 110 -11.68 -16.93 4.75
CA GLY A 110 -12.94 -17.45 4.23
C GLY A 110 -14.02 -16.37 4.08
N ILE A 111 -14.10 -15.42 5.04
CA ILE A 111 -15.05 -14.30 4.97
C ILE A 111 -14.67 -13.33 3.85
N ALA A 112 -13.37 -12.98 3.72
CA ALA A 112 -12.92 -12.12 2.64
C ALA A 112 -13.14 -12.76 1.26
N SER A 113 -12.88 -14.06 1.12
CA SER A 113 -13.09 -14.78 -0.14
C SER A 113 -14.55 -14.78 -0.56
N GLU A 114 -15.48 -15.00 0.38
CA GLU A 114 -16.93 -15.00 0.09
C GLU A 114 -17.41 -13.57 -0.26
N ALA A 115 -16.92 -12.54 0.45
CA ALA A 115 -17.22 -11.15 0.10
C ALA A 115 -16.73 -10.81 -1.31
N ILE A 116 -15.50 -11.23 -1.68
CA ILE A 116 -14.96 -11.02 -3.03
C ILE A 116 -15.80 -11.73 -4.09
N ARG A 117 -16.27 -12.97 -3.83
CA ARG A 117 -17.15 -13.67 -4.77
C ARG A 117 -18.46 -12.92 -5.02
N LYS A 118 -19.00 -12.25 -4.00
CA LYS A 118 -20.26 -11.50 -4.11
C LYS A 118 -20.08 -10.12 -4.71
N CYS A 119 -19.01 -9.41 -4.32
CA CYS A 119 -18.78 -8.04 -4.79
C CYS A 119 -17.99 -7.99 -6.11
N GLY A 120 -17.23 -9.02 -6.44
CA GLY A 120 -16.38 -9.05 -7.63
C GLY A 120 -15.09 -8.26 -7.43
N ARG A 121 -14.84 -7.27 -8.27
CA ARG A 121 -13.59 -6.53 -8.31
C ARG A 121 -13.31 -5.78 -7.00
N THR A 122 -12.32 -6.25 -6.25
CA THR A 122 -12.08 -5.83 -4.87
C THR A 122 -10.63 -5.41 -4.63
N VAL A 123 -10.42 -4.35 -3.83
CA VAL A 123 -9.11 -4.03 -3.26
C VAL A 123 -9.10 -4.44 -1.79
N VAL A 124 -8.08 -5.20 -1.38
CA VAL A 124 -7.91 -5.69 -0.01
C VAL A 124 -6.70 -5.03 0.63
N PHE A 125 -6.92 -4.29 1.71
CA PHE A 125 -5.86 -3.58 2.42
C PHE A 125 -5.33 -4.39 3.60
N CYS A 126 -4.01 -4.62 3.58
CA CYS A 126 -3.24 -5.23 4.68
C CYS A 126 -2.22 -4.24 5.23
N ARG A 127 -1.96 -4.31 6.55
CA ARG A 127 -1.04 -3.38 7.23
C ARG A 127 0.41 -3.56 6.78
N THR A 128 0.87 -4.78 6.51
CA THR A 128 2.29 -5.07 6.27
C THR A 128 2.53 -5.79 4.95
N ARG A 129 3.76 -5.68 4.39
CA ARG A 129 4.20 -6.41 3.20
C ARG A 129 4.03 -7.92 3.34
N ARG A 130 4.49 -8.49 4.48
CA ARG A 130 4.30 -9.93 4.78
C ARG A 130 2.83 -10.32 4.93
N GLY A 131 2.00 -9.39 5.42
CA GLY A 131 0.54 -9.55 5.48
C GLY A 131 -0.06 -9.68 4.10
N VAL A 132 0.37 -8.85 3.14
CA VAL A 132 -0.08 -8.91 1.74
C VAL A 132 0.23 -10.28 1.12
N ASP A 133 1.48 -10.76 1.26
CA ASP A 133 1.87 -12.06 0.70
C ASP A 133 1.06 -13.19 1.34
N ARG A 134 0.97 -13.24 2.68
CA ARG A 134 0.23 -14.26 3.42
C ARG A 134 -1.26 -14.27 3.04
N VAL A 135 -1.92 -13.12 3.04
CA VAL A 135 -3.34 -13.01 2.67
C VAL A 135 -3.55 -13.36 1.20
N GLY A 136 -2.59 -13.04 0.33
CA GLY A 136 -2.59 -13.46 -1.06
C GLY A 136 -2.62 -14.98 -1.20
N ASP A 137 -1.74 -15.69 -0.49
CA ASP A 137 -1.69 -17.15 -0.50
C ASP A 137 -2.99 -17.75 0.09
N GLU A 138 -3.46 -17.23 1.24
CA GLU A 138 -4.71 -17.66 1.88
C GLU A 138 -5.92 -17.52 0.94
N LEU A 139 -6.06 -16.38 0.25
CA LEU A 139 -7.18 -16.18 -0.68
C LEU A 139 -7.07 -17.03 -1.95
N VAL A 140 -5.86 -17.34 -2.42
CA VAL A 140 -5.66 -18.31 -3.51
C VAL A 140 -6.09 -19.71 -3.08
N GLU A 141 -5.80 -20.12 -1.85
CA GLU A 141 -6.26 -21.40 -1.28
C GLU A 141 -7.79 -21.45 -1.17
N GLU A 142 -8.41 -20.33 -0.86
CA GLU A 142 -9.88 -20.15 -0.88
C GLU A 142 -10.48 -20.06 -2.30
N GLY A 143 -9.66 -20.17 -3.35
CA GLY A 143 -10.11 -20.17 -4.74
C GLY A 143 -10.30 -18.78 -5.36
N ILE A 144 -9.70 -17.72 -4.81
CA ILE A 144 -9.76 -16.38 -5.38
C ILE A 144 -8.53 -16.10 -6.24
N SER A 145 -8.74 -15.59 -7.46
CA SER A 145 -7.67 -15.07 -8.30
C SER A 145 -7.22 -13.70 -7.78
N VAL A 146 -5.95 -13.57 -7.40
CA VAL A 146 -5.43 -12.34 -6.80
C VAL A 146 -4.19 -11.80 -7.53
N ALA A 147 -3.92 -10.51 -7.31
CA ALA A 147 -2.65 -9.86 -7.52
C ALA A 147 -2.20 -9.24 -6.18
N THR A 148 -0.90 -9.21 -5.89
CA THR A 148 -0.34 -8.60 -4.68
C THR A 148 0.51 -7.41 -5.02
N LEU A 149 0.41 -6.32 -4.20
CA LEU A 149 1.11 -5.06 -4.43
C LEU A 149 1.65 -4.48 -3.12
N HIS A 150 2.97 -4.43 -3.00
CA HIS A 150 3.64 -3.84 -1.82
C HIS A 150 5.04 -3.32 -2.17
N GLY A 151 5.63 -2.48 -1.33
CA GLY A 151 6.92 -1.84 -1.57
C GLY A 151 8.15 -2.77 -1.60
N GLY A 152 7.99 -4.06 -1.35
CA GLY A 152 9.06 -5.07 -1.49
C GLY A 152 9.15 -5.69 -2.90
N LEU A 153 8.23 -5.35 -3.80
CA LEU A 153 8.24 -5.81 -5.18
C LEU A 153 9.10 -4.89 -6.05
N ASP A 154 9.82 -5.48 -7.00
CA ASP A 154 10.46 -4.72 -8.07
C ASP A 154 9.41 -4.08 -8.99
N GLN A 155 9.81 -3.02 -9.73
CA GLN A 155 8.88 -2.25 -10.56
C GLN A 155 8.16 -3.12 -11.58
N LYS A 156 8.84 -4.06 -12.22
CA LYS A 156 8.23 -4.96 -13.23
C LYS A 156 7.12 -5.84 -12.64
N LYS A 157 7.29 -6.29 -11.39
CA LYS A 157 6.26 -7.08 -10.69
C LYS A 157 5.07 -6.20 -10.32
N ARG A 158 5.33 -4.96 -9.86
CA ARG A 158 4.28 -3.98 -9.57
C ARG A 158 3.44 -3.68 -10.81
N ASP A 159 4.09 -3.37 -11.93
CA ASP A 159 3.42 -3.08 -13.19
C ASP A 159 2.57 -4.26 -13.66
N ARG A 160 3.08 -5.50 -13.55
CA ARG A 160 2.33 -6.71 -13.88
C ARG A 160 1.13 -6.94 -12.97
N ALA A 161 1.27 -6.70 -11.66
CA ALA A 161 0.16 -6.81 -10.71
C ALA A 161 -0.94 -5.80 -11.02
N MET A 162 -0.55 -4.55 -11.29
CA MET A 162 -1.47 -3.49 -11.66
C MET A 162 -2.17 -3.77 -12.98
N ALA A 163 -1.42 -4.15 -14.02
CA ALA A 163 -1.99 -4.51 -15.32
C ALA A 163 -2.96 -5.71 -15.20
N LYS A 164 -2.57 -6.76 -14.43
CA LYS A 164 -3.43 -7.92 -14.18
C LYS A 164 -4.76 -7.51 -13.54
N PHE A 165 -4.74 -6.60 -12.57
CA PHE A 165 -5.94 -6.11 -11.91
C PHE A 165 -6.71 -5.14 -12.79
N ALA A 166 -6.05 -4.19 -13.45
CA ALA A 166 -6.69 -3.22 -14.34
C ALA A 166 -7.42 -3.87 -15.51
N GLU A 167 -6.85 -4.91 -16.10
CA GLU A 167 -7.44 -5.68 -17.20
C GLU A 167 -8.51 -6.70 -16.74
N GLY A 168 -8.87 -6.74 -15.45
CA GLY A 168 -9.88 -7.67 -14.95
C GLY A 168 -9.43 -9.14 -14.95
N ARG A 169 -8.11 -9.43 -15.02
CA ARG A 169 -7.58 -10.81 -15.03
C ARG A 169 -7.43 -11.43 -13.63
N CYS A 170 -7.86 -10.73 -12.59
CA CYS A 170 -8.01 -11.25 -11.23
C CYS A 170 -9.14 -10.52 -10.49
N MET A 171 -9.71 -11.19 -9.50
CA MET A 171 -10.83 -10.67 -8.72
C MET A 171 -10.40 -9.66 -7.66
N ALA A 172 -9.21 -9.84 -7.08
CA ALA A 172 -8.76 -8.98 -6.00
C ALA A 172 -7.32 -8.52 -6.17
N LEU A 173 -7.08 -7.25 -5.75
CA LEU A 173 -5.75 -6.69 -5.54
C LEU A 173 -5.53 -6.55 -4.03
N ILE A 174 -4.49 -7.21 -3.53
CA ILE A 174 -4.12 -7.14 -2.11
C ILE A 174 -2.93 -6.21 -1.97
N ALA A 175 -3.06 -5.17 -1.16
CA ALA A 175 -2.05 -4.11 -1.11
C ALA A 175 -1.83 -3.57 0.30
N THR A 176 -0.65 -2.94 0.50
CA THR A 176 -0.42 -2.01 1.61
C THR A 176 -0.85 -0.60 1.22
N ASP A 177 -1.12 0.28 2.20
CA ASP A 177 -1.52 1.68 1.97
C ASP A 177 -0.56 2.40 1.01
N VAL A 178 0.73 2.34 1.30
CA VAL A 178 1.76 3.01 0.49
C VAL A 178 1.77 2.53 -0.96
N ALA A 179 1.55 1.24 -1.18
CA ALA A 179 1.56 0.68 -2.53
C ALA A 179 0.26 0.90 -3.30
N ALA A 180 -0.85 1.02 -2.57
CA ALA A 180 -2.18 1.25 -3.14
C ALA A 180 -2.47 2.74 -3.44
N ARG A 181 -1.65 3.66 -2.95
CA ARG A 181 -1.75 5.09 -3.30
C ARG A 181 -1.50 5.27 -4.79
N GLY A 182 -2.28 6.13 -5.43
CA GLY A 182 -2.21 6.36 -6.87
C GLY A 182 -2.79 5.23 -7.73
N ILE A 183 -3.44 4.21 -7.13
CA ILE A 183 -4.23 3.26 -7.91
C ILE A 183 -5.43 3.99 -8.49
N ASP A 184 -5.38 4.25 -9.78
CA ASP A 184 -6.49 4.75 -10.55
C ASP A 184 -7.00 3.64 -11.47
N VAL A 185 -7.89 2.82 -10.92
CA VAL A 185 -8.52 1.70 -11.61
C VAL A 185 -10.03 1.85 -11.44
N GLU A 186 -10.73 1.93 -12.56
CA GLU A 186 -12.19 2.01 -12.57
C GLU A 186 -12.84 0.65 -12.27
N GLY A 187 -14.10 0.68 -11.85
CA GLY A 187 -14.92 -0.51 -11.65
C GLY A 187 -14.51 -1.33 -10.42
N ILE A 188 -13.92 -0.72 -9.40
CA ILE A 188 -13.72 -1.35 -8.10
C ILE A 188 -15.03 -1.28 -7.32
N ASN A 189 -15.67 -2.41 -7.16
CA ASN A 189 -16.96 -2.52 -6.46
C ASN A 189 -16.79 -2.52 -4.95
N CYS A 190 -15.70 -3.10 -4.43
CA CYS A 190 -15.52 -3.32 -3.01
C CYS A 190 -14.11 -2.98 -2.54
N VAL A 191 -14.03 -2.42 -1.34
CA VAL A 191 -12.80 -2.27 -0.57
C VAL A 191 -12.93 -3.10 0.71
N ILE A 192 -11.96 -3.95 0.98
CA ILE A 192 -11.87 -4.71 2.22
C ILE A 192 -10.70 -4.22 3.05
N HIS A 193 -10.97 -3.68 4.23
CA HIS A 193 -9.96 -3.44 5.26
C HIS A 193 -9.71 -4.77 5.99
N TYR A 194 -8.81 -5.61 5.44
CA TYR A 194 -8.44 -6.88 6.08
C TYR A 194 -7.78 -6.63 7.45
N ASP A 195 -6.95 -5.61 7.51
CA ASP A 195 -6.51 -4.97 8.74
C ASP A 195 -7.11 -3.56 8.78
N PRO A 196 -7.86 -3.19 9.84
CA PRO A 196 -8.39 -1.85 9.97
C PRO A 196 -7.30 -0.77 9.83
N PRO A 197 -7.61 0.38 9.21
CA PRO A 197 -6.69 1.51 9.11
C PRO A 197 -6.35 2.08 10.49
N GLU A 198 -5.35 2.94 10.56
CA GLU A 198 -4.86 3.50 11.83
C GLU A 198 -5.69 4.72 12.29
N ASN A 199 -6.28 5.46 11.34
CA ASN A 199 -7.04 6.68 11.60
C ASN A 199 -8.12 6.92 10.52
N GLY A 200 -8.93 7.96 10.71
CA GLY A 200 -10.00 8.35 9.80
C GLY A 200 -9.50 8.77 8.41
N LYS A 201 -8.37 9.46 8.33
CA LYS A 201 -7.74 9.87 7.05
C LYS A 201 -7.38 8.64 6.21
N ALA A 202 -6.71 7.65 6.80
CA ALA A 202 -6.39 6.39 6.12
C ALA A 202 -7.65 5.61 5.72
N TYR A 203 -8.71 5.65 6.54
CA TYR A 203 -10.01 5.06 6.20
C TYR A 203 -10.60 5.68 4.94
N LYS A 204 -10.67 7.02 4.86
CA LYS A 204 -11.17 7.77 3.69
C LYS A 204 -10.35 7.44 2.44
N HIS A 205 -9.02 7.47 2.53
CA HIS A 205 -8.12 7.19 1.40
C HIS A 205 -8.25 5.76 0.85
N ARG A 206 -8.43 4.76 1.73
CA ARG A 206 -8.67 3.37 1.32
C ARG A 206 -10.05 3.22 0.70
N SER A 207 -11.08 3.71 1.38
CA SER A 207 -12.47 3.63 0.94
C SER A 207 -12.67 4.33 -0.41
N GLY A 208 -12.02 5.46 -0.63
CA GLY A 208 -12.03 6.19 -1.91
C GLY A 208 -11.39 5.47 -3.09
N ARG A 209 -10.99 4.19 -2.96
CA ARG A 209 -10.64 3.36 -4.11
C ARG A 209 -11.88 2.78 -4.79
N THR A 210 -13.03 2.74 -4.12
CA THR A 210 -14.35 2.45 -4.73
C THR A 210 -15.21 3.72 -4.82
N ALA A 211 -16.43 3.61 -5.30
CA ALA A 211 -17.41 4.72 -5.45
C ALA A 211 -16.87 5.93 -6.23
N ARG A 212 -16.09 5.70 -7.28
CA ARG A 212 -15.60 6.75 -8.17
C ARG A 212 -16.58 7.07 -9.29
N ALA A 213 -16.46 8.27 -9.85
CA ALA A 213 -17.26 8.72 -10.99
C ALA A 213 -18.79 8.60 -10.78
N GLY A 214 -19.28 8.82 -9.54
CA GLY A 214 -20.71 8.79 -9.23
C GLY A 214 -21.31 7.39 -9.08
N THR A 215 -20.49 6.34 -9.00
CA THR A 215 -20.96 4.98 -8.70
C THR A 215 -21.07 4.75 -7.19
N SER A 216 -21.88 3.77 -6.77
CA SER A 216 -21.91 3.28 -5.39
C SER A 216 -20.78 2.30 -5.14
N GLY A 217 -20.33 2.17 -3.89
CA GLY A 217 -19.27 1.26 -3.50
C GLY A 217 -19.54 0.55 -2.19
N THR A 218 -18.90 -0.59 -1.96
CA THR A 218 -18.98 -1.35 -0.72
C THR A 218 -17.65 -1.29 0.03
N VAL A 219 -17.69 -0.99 1.32
CA VAL A 219 -16.51 -0.98 2.20
C VAL A 219 -16.73 -1.93 3.36
N ILE A 220 -15.87 -2.95 3.48
CA ILE A 220 -15.97 -3.96 4.53
C ILE A 220 -14.73 -3.90 5.42
N SER A 221 -14.92 -3.66 6.72
CA SER A 221 -13.86 -3.68 7.71
C SER A 221 -13.92 -4.99 8.51
N LEU A 222 -12.87 -5.82 8.45
CA LEU A 222 -12.75 -7.08 9.18
C LEU A 222 -12.15 -6.85 10.56
N VAL A 223 -12.99 -6.69 11.56
CA VAL A 223 -12.64 -6.20 12.90
C VAL A 223 -12.52 -7.35 13.90
N GLN A 224 -11.47 -7.37 14.70
CA GLN A 224 -11.36 -8.24 15.86
C GLN A 224 -11.90 -7.51 17.10
N ASN A 225 -12.39 -8.25 18.11
CA ASN A 225 -12.96 -7.65 19.31
C ASN A 225 -12.07 -6.55 19.97
N PRO A 226 -10.75 -6.75 20.13
CA PRO A 226 -9.89 -5.70 20.69
C PRO A 226 -9.81 -4.42 19.85
N GLN A 227 -10.11 -4.50 18.56
CA GLN A 227 -10.00 -3.37 17.62
C GLN A 227 -11.29 -2.50 17.58
N LYS A 228 -12.37 -2.92 18.20
CA LYS A 228 -13.66 -2.20 18.17
C LYS A 228 -13.55 -0.74 18.62
N LYS A 229 -12.83 -0.47 19.71
CA LYS A 229 -12.67 0.90 20.23
C LYS A 229 -11.96 1.81 19.22
N MET A 230 -10.88 1.32 18.62
CA MET A 230 -10.17 2.05 17.56
C MET A 230 -11.08 2.30 16.34
N CYS A 231 -11.78 1.27 15.87
CA CYS A 231 -12.72 1.42 14.74
C CYS A 231 -13.90 2.36 15.07
N SER A 232 -14.37 2.42 16.32
CA SER A 232 -15.38 3.39 16.73
C SER A 232 -14.86 4.84 16.66
N ASN A 233 -13.60 5.07 16.99
CA ASN A 233 -13.00 6.40 16.84
C ASN A 233 -12.91 6.77 15.35
N ILE A 234 -12.42 5.84 14.52
CA ILE A 234 -12.38 6.03 13.06
C ILE A 234 -13.76 6.39 12.49
N GLN A 235 -14.81 5.68 12.90
CA GLN A 235 -16.19 5.99 12.47
C GLN A 235 -16.59 7.43 12.82
N LYS A 236 -16.25 7.89 14.05
CA LYS A 236 -16.51 9.27 14.48
C LYS A 236 -15.73 10.28 13.62
N ASP A 237 -14.45 10.02 13.39
CA ASP A 237 -13.57 10.91 12.62
C ASP A 237 -14.05 11.10 11.17
N VAL A 238 -14.67 10.07 10.58
CA VAL A 238 -15.17 10.12 9.20
C VAL A 238 -16.68 10.39 9.09
N GLY A 239 -17.37 10.56 10.23
CA GLY A 239 -18.79 10.92 10.26
C GLY A 239 -19.75 9.78 9.95
N ILE A 240 -19.33 8.50 10.06
CA ILE A 240 -20.18 7.32 9.84
C ILE A 240 -20.54 6.64 11.16
N PHE A 241 -21.73 6.03 11.23
CA PHE A 241 -22.22 5.36 12.44
C PHE A 241 -22.81 4.00 12.10
N VAL A 242 -21.94 2.99 11.96
CA VAL A 242 -22.31 1.63 11.57
C VAL A 242 -22.15 0.67 12.73
N LYS A 243 -23.15 -0.17 12.97
CA LYS A 243 -23.11 -1.17 14.05
C LYS A 243 -22.07 -2.26 13.75
N PHE A 244 -21.32 -2.65 14.78
CA PHE A 244 -20.47 -3.83 14.74
C PHE A 244 -21.33 -5.09 14.82
N ARG A 245 -21.25 -5.98 13.83
CA ARG A 245 -22.07 -7.19 13.73
C ARG A 245 -21.28 -8.36 13.16
N PRO A 246 -21.74 -9.60 13.33
CA PRO A 246 -21.19 -10.74 12.58
C PRO A 246 -21.32 -10.52 11.07
N PRO A 247 -20.52 -11.21 10.23
CA PRO A 247 -20.67 -11.18 8.78
C PRO A 247 -22.04 -11.63 8.34
N ASP A 248 -22.70 -10.84 7.48
CA ASP A 248 -23.92 -11.21 6.79
C ASP A 248 -23.79 -10.84 5.30
N PHE A 249 -23.63 -11.84 4.47
CA PHE A 249 -23.45 -11.66 3.03
C PHE A 249 -24.76 -11.35 2.27
N ASN A 250 -25.93 -11.49 2.91
CA ASN A 250 -27.21 -11.18 2.29
C ASN A 250 -27.47 -9.67 2.25
N GLU A 251 -26.78 -8.92 3.12
CA GLU A 251 -26.88 -7.47 3.17
C GLU A 251 -25.95 -6.78 2.15
N LEU A 252 -25.03 -7.51 1.50
CA LEU A 252 -24.17 -6.94 0.48
C LEU A 252 -24.97 -6.59 -0.76
N PRO A 253 -24.69 -5.45 -1.42
CA PRO A 253 -25.27 -5.11 -2.71
C PRO A 253 -25.03 -6.22 -3.74
N LYS A 254 -25.97 -6.36 -4.66
CA LYS A 254 -25.85 -7.31 -5.77
C LYS A 254 -25.02 -6.67 -6.88
N TYR A 255 -23.90 -7.30 -7.20
CA TYR A 255 -23.07 -6.95 -8.34
C TYR A 255 -23.18 -8.03 -9.41
N ASP A 256 -23.04 -7.63 -10.67
CA ASP A 256 -22.82 -8.58 -11.77
C ASP A 256 -21.36 -9.00 -11.75
N VAL A 257 -21.08 -10.22 -11.31
CA VAL A 257 -19.72 -10.69 -11.04
C VAL A 257 -19.35 -11.85 -11.95
N GLU A 258 -18.37 -11.64 -12.80
CA GLU A 258 -17.68 -12.72 -13.50
C GLU A 258 -16.63 -13.35 -12.57
N TYR A 259 -16.79 -14.63 -12.26
CA TYR A 259 -15.84 -15.36 -11.41
C TYR A 259 -14.59 -15.76 -12.20
N ILE A 260 -13.43 -15.26 -11.75
CA ILE A 260 -12.13 -15.57 -12.34
C ILE A 260 -11.37 -16.50 -11.38
N PRO A 261 -11.22 -17.79 -11.72
CA PRO A 261 -10.52 -18.74 -10.87
C PRO A 261 -9.00 -18.41 -10.81
N PRO A 262 -8.32 -18.78 -9.71
CA PRO A 262 -6.87 -18.67 -9.65
C PRO A 262 -6.22 -19.59 -10.69
N PRO A 263 -5.02 -19.28 -11.18
CA PRO A 263 -4.29 -20.15 -12.09
C PRO A 263 -4.07 -21.51 -11.42
N ARG A 264 -4.35 -22.60 -12.15
CA ARG A 264 -4.08 -23.95 -11.65
C ARG A 264 -2.60 -24.04 -11.25
N LYS A 265 -2.32 -24.46 -10.00
CA LYS A 265 -0.95 -24.83 -9.62
C LYS A 265 -0.55 -25.99 -10.55
N GLU A 266 0.36 -25.74 -11.48
CA GLU A 266 1.01 -26.83 -12.21
C GLU A 266 1.62 -27.73 -11.16
N ASN A 267 1.16 -28.98 -11.13
CA ASN A 267 1.82 -30.05 -10.33
C ASN A 267 3.21 -30.28 -10.93
N ASN A 268 4.15 -29.43 -10.55
CA ASN A 268 5.55 -29.65 -10.89
C ASN A 268 5.95 -30.92 -10.15
N PRO A 269 6.20 -32.06 -10.84
CA PRO A 269 6.58 -33.30 -10.18
C PRO A 269 7.81 -32.97 -9.33
N ARG A 270 7.71 -33.21 -8.02
CA ARG A 270 8.75 -32.94 -7.03
C ARG A 270 10.09 -33.40 -7.60
N LYS A 271 11.01 -32.47 -7.88
CA LYS A 271 12.38 -32.84 -8.22
C LYS A 271 12.86 -33.86 -7.16
N PRO A 272 13.35 -35.03 -7.55
CA PRO A 272 13.76 -36.03 -6.59
C PRO A 272 14.81 -35.40 -5.67
N LYS A 273 14.61 -35.54 -4.36
CA LYS A 273 15.57 -35.08 -3.34
C LYS A 273 16.93 -35.64 -3.71
N ARG A 274 17.85 -34.79 -4.10
CA ARG A 274 19.26 -35.17 -4.32
C ARG A 274 19.79 -35.75 -3.01
N ASN A 275 19.89 -37.08 -2.95
CA ASN A 275 20.51 -37.78 -1.84
C ASN A 275 21.95 -37.26 -1.71
N SER A 276 22.21 -36.42 -0.74
CA SER A 276 23.55 -36.05 -0.33
C SER A 276 24.17 -37.27 0.35
N LYS A 277 24.86 -38.11 -0.42
CA LYS A 277 25.76 -39.10 0.15
C LYS A 277 26.81 -38.35 0.97
N ARG A 278 26.67 -38.42 2.29
CA ARG A 278 27.72 -38.03 3.22
C ARG A 278 28.98 -38.80 2.88
N ALA A 279 29.98 -38.16 2.29
CA ALA A 279 31.32 -38.67 2.22
C ALA A 279 31.88 -38.79 3.65
N ARG A 280 32.00 -40.01 4.14
CA ARG A 280 32.74 -40.30 5.37
C ARG A 280 34.21 -40.07 5.07
N TYR A 281 34.76 -38.99 5.60
CA TYR A 281 36.19 -38.80 5.68
C TYR A 281 36.74 -39.73 6.77
N HIS A 282 37.45 -40.83 6.39
CA HIS A 282 38.33 -41.57 7.25
C HIS A 282 39.62 -40.77 7.43
N GLY A 283 39.80 -40.18 8.59
CA GLY A 283 41.07 -39.63 9.02
C GLY A 283 42.05 -40.75 9.31
N LYS A 284 43.11 -40.84 8.56
CA LYS A 284 44.30 -41.59 8.93
C LYS A 284 45.14 -40.79 9.89
N SER A 285 45.25 -41.27 11.12
CA SER A 285 46.25 -40.88 12.09
C SER A 285 47.64 -41.23 11.60
N ASN A 286 48.55 -40.28 11.52
CA ASN A 286 49.98 -40.56 11.50
C ASN A 286 50.61 -39.91 12.74
N ARG A 287 50.95 -40.81 13.69
CA ARG A 287 51.94 -40.57 14.71
C ARG A 287 53.29 -40.42 14.02
N ARG A 288 54.04 -39.39 14.37
CA ARG A 288 55.50 -39.43 14.43
C ARG A 288 55.96 -38.65 15.65
N GLN A 289 56.77 -39.35 16.38
CA GLN A 289 57.48 -39.06 17.59
C GLN A 289 58.60 -38.04 17.37
N ASP A 290 58.94 -37.40 18.50
CA ASP A 290 60.26 -37.01 19.02
C ASP A 290 61.21 -36.18 18.12
N ASP A 291 61.67 -35.05 18.56
CA ASP A 291 62.92 -34.91 19.32
C ASP A 291 63.19 -33.44 19.76
N ARG A 292 63.52 -33.39 20.98
CA ARG A 292 64.36 -32.53 21.82
C ARG A 292 65.30 -31.49 21.20
N ARG A 293 65.46 -30.48 22.02
CA ARG A 293 66.62 -29.63 22.34
C ARG A 293 66.52 -28.18 21.83
N SER A 294 66.39 -27.26 22.74
CA SER A 294 67.37 -26.66 23.64
C SER A 294 68.02 -25.36 23.07
N LYS A 295 68.02 -24.34 23.90
CA LYS A 295 68.88 -23.16 23.99
C LYS A 295 68.59 -22.01 22.98
N ARG A 296 68.28 -20.88 23.39
CA ARG A 296 68.76 -19.84 24.37
C ARG A 296 67.68 -18.80 24.54
#